data_c3f209b36755370b173572d63f37bb78
#
_entry.id   c3f209b36755370b173572d63f37bb78
#
_cell.length_a   1.000
_cell.length_b   1.000
_cell.length_c   1.000
_cell.angle_alpha   90.00
_cell.angle_beta   90.00
_cell.angle_gamma   90.00
#
_symmetry.space_group_name_H-M   'P 1'
#
loop_
_entity.id
_entity.type
_entity.pdbx_description
1 polymer ?
#
loop_
_entity_poly.entity_id
_entity_poly.type
_entity_poly.pdbx_seq_one_letter_code
_entity_poly.pdbx_strand_id
1 'polypeptide(L)'
;MDSMWTEPDILVLKLGGELIESSSDLKRVAGDLAKAAECQPTVVVHGGGHEIDAEMKRAGIRKQAVDGLRITDESTLEVAISVLAGRVNTRLVAAVNAAGRPAVGLTGADAEIGLAELAPPYRTNAGHVVKLGLVGDPVATAPHKLLSQLVHAGYTPIIASIGVTRDGQLVNVNADALAAQLAVNLHATTLMVVGTTAGVLDIDQRSLPRVNDEDIERLVANGVISAGMVAKLTSCRAARQGGVPNVRIIDGRTSIDVNGGTGTIIDTATVVPEKEKAKL
;
A
#
# COMPACT_ATOMS: atom_id res chain seq x y z
N MET A 1 -14.98 13.49 -29.55
CA MET A 1 -14.85 14.59 -28.57
C MET A 1 -13.91 14.09 -27.50
N ASP A 2 -12.60 14.17 -27.78
CA ASP A 2 -11.58 13.81 -26.82
C ASP A 2 -11.52 14.92 -25.78
N SER A 3 -12.07 14.66 -24.60
CA SER A 3 -11.94 15.58 -23.48
C SER A 3 -10.46 15.61 -23.10
N MET A 4 -9.83 16.75 -23.29
CA MET A 4 -8.55 17.11 -22.67
C MET A 4 -8.77 17.18 -21.13
N TRP A 5 -8.93 16.03 -20.51
CA TRP A 5 -8.80 15.93 -19.06
C TRP A 5 -7.30 15.85 -18.78
N THR A 6 -6.73 16.91 -18.29
CA THR A 6 -5.46 16.79 -17.57
C THR A 6 -5.67 15.73 -16.51
N GLU A 7 -4.86 14.67 -16.52
CA GLU A 7 -4.94 13.62 -15.50
C GLU A 7 -4.91 14.28 -14.12
N PRO A 8 -5.85 13.94 -13.23
CA PRO A 8 -5.90 14.58 -11.94
C PRO A 8 -4.63 14.24 -11.15
N ASP A 9 -4.17 15.18 -10.35
CA ASP A 9 -3.05 15.01 -9.42
C ASP A 9 -3.43 14.02 -8.31
N ILE A 10 -3.34 12.71 -8.60
CA ILE A 10 -3.81 11.65 -7.71
C ILE A 10 -2.78 11.36 -6.62
N LEU A 11 -3.23 11.36 -5.37
CA LEU A 11 -2.53 10.80 -4.22
C LEU A 11 -2.97 9.35 -4.00
N VAL A 12 -2.01 8.42 -3.99
CA VAL A 12 -2.25 7.10 -3.43
C VAL A 12 -1.64 7.06 -2.02
N LEU A 13 -2.47 6.73 -1.03
CA LEU A 13 -2.09 6.70 0.36
C LEU A 13 -2.21 5.27 0.91
N LYS A 14 -1.09 4.69 1.33
CA LYS A 14 -1.10 3.40 2.01
C LYS A 14 -1.14 3.61 3.52
N LEU A 15 -2.11 3.00 4.20
CA LEU A 15 -2.23 3.01 5.66
C LEU A 15 -1.74 1.71 6.29
N GLY A 16 -0.86 1.83 7.29
CA GLY A 16 -0.59 0.73 8.23
C GLY A 16 -1.84 0.40 9.05
N GLY A 17 -2.14 -0.89 9.23
CA GLY A 17 -3.32 -1.32 10.01
C GLY A 17 -3.27 -0.84 11.47
N GLU A 18 -2.08 -0.77 12.03
CA GLU A 18 -1.81 -0.30 13.39
C GLU A 18 -2.31 1.13 13.67
N LEU A 19 -2.47 1.95 12.64
CA LEU A 19 -2.95 3.33 12.76
C LEU A 19 -4.48 3.45 12.86
N ILE A 20 -5.21 2.35 12.69
CA ILE A 20 -6.68 2.33 12.65
C ILE A 20 -7.30 1.27 13.58
N GLU A 21 -6.50 0.69 14.49
CA GLU A 21 -6.97 -0.34 15.42
C GLU A 21 -7.85 0.25 16.53
N SER A 22 -7.42 1.36 17.15
CA SER A 22 -8.20 2.03 18.20
C SER A 22 -9.26 2.98 17.61
N SER A 23 -10.37 3.17 18.33
CA SER A 23 -11.42 4.10 17.91
C SER A 23 -10.94 5.56 17.86
N SER A 24 -10.02 5.96 18.75
CA SER A 24 -9.44 7.31 18.76
C SER A 24 -8.55 7.55 17.54
N ASP A 25 -7.66 6.59 17.23
CA ASP A 25 -6.78 6.69 16.08
C ASP A 25 -7.56 6.63 14.78
N LEU A 26 -8.56 5.74 14.67
CA LEU A 26 -9.44 5.66 13.53
C LEU A 26 -10.14 6.98 13.25
N LYS A 27 -10.68 7.66 14.28
CA LYS A 27 -11.33 8.96 14.13
C LYS A 27 -10.36 10.04 13.68
N ARG A 28 -9.14 10.08 14.23
CA ARG A 28 -8.08 11.01 13.85
C ARG A 28 -7.66 10.78 12.40
N VAL A 29 -7.31 9.55 12.05
CA VAL A 29 -6.91 9.16 10.68
C VAL A 29 -8.01 9.48 9.67
N ALA A 30 -9.27 9.20 9.98
CA ALA A 30 -10.39 9.53 9.11
C ALA A 30 -10.50 11.05 8.85
N GLY A 31 -10.29 11.87 9.87
CA GLY A 31 -10.24 13.33 9.73
C GLY A 31 -9.07 13.81 8.86
N ASP A 32 -7.89 13.19 9.00
CA ASP A 32 -6.73 13.53 8.18
C ASP A 32 -6.93 13.09 6.72
N LEU A 33 -7.52 11.92 6.49
CA LEU A 33 -7.88 11.44 5.15
C LEU A 33 -8.91 12.35 4.47
N ALA A 34 -9.92 12.80 5.22
CA ALA A 34 -10.92 13.74 4.70
C ALA A 34 -10.26 15.03 4.22
N LYS A 35 -9.37 15.62 5.02
CA LYS A 35 -8.59 16.81 4.65
C LYS A 35 -7.69 16.57 3.43
N ALA A 36 -6.99 15.44 3.38
CA ALA A 36 -6.16 15.08 2.22
C ALA A 36 -7.00 15.03 0.94
N ALA A 37 -8.18 14.38 1.01
CA ALA A 37 -9.08 14.22 -0.11
C ALA A 37 -9.84 15.51 -0.50
N GLU A 38 -9.87 16.52 0.35
CA GLU A 38 -10.32 17.88 -0.01
C GLU A 38 -9.30 18.61 -0.88
N CYS A 39 -8.01 18.37 -0.62
CA CYS A 39 -6.91 19.04 -1.34
C CYS A 39 -6.67 18.44 -2.72
N GLN A 40 -6.78 17.10 -2.86
CA GLN A 40 -6.50 16.40 -4.10
C GLN A 40 -7.20 15.04 -4.16
N PRO A 41 -7.51 14.51 -5.37
CA PRO A 41 -8.08 13.18 -5.56
C PRO A 41 -7.23 12.13 -4.85
N THR A 42 -7.85 11.37 -3.95
CA THR A 42 -7.11 10.45 -3.05
C THR A 42 -7.67 9.04 -3.14
N VAL A 43 -6.79 8.07 -3.31
CA VAL A 43 -7.05 6.63 -3.22
C VAL A 43 -6.32 6.09 -2.00
N VAL A 44 -7.02 5.34 -1.14
CA VAL A 44 -6.47 4.78 0.09
C VAL A 44 -6.35 3.27 -0.03
N VAL A 45 -5.19 2.72 0.34
CA VAL A 45 -4.98 1.27 0.46
C VAL A 45 -4.65 0.96 1.91
N HIS A 46 -5.29 -0.03 2.51
CA HIS A 46 -4.99 -0.43 3.88
C HIS A 46 -4.66 -1.91 4.01
N GLY A 47 -3.85 -2.22 5.03
CA GLY A 47 -3.66 -3.55 5.57
C GLY A 47 -4.41 -3.73 6.90
N GLY A 48 -4.02 -4.74 7.68
CA GLY A 48 -4.60 -5.05 9.00
C GLY A 48 -3.98 -6.32 9.57
N GLY A 49 -2.64 -6.42 9.52
CA GLY A 49 -1.92 -7.64 9.89
C GLY A 49 -2.17 -8.08 11.33
N HIS A 50 -2.19 -7.14 12.29
CA HIS A 50 -2.47 -7.45 13.70
C HIS A 50 -3.92 -7.92 13.91
N GLU A 51 -4.89 -7.32 13.22
CA GLU A 51 -6.30 -7.74 13.33
C GLU A 51 -6.52 -9.13 12.71
N ILE A 52 -5.81 -9.45 11.62
CA ILE A 52 -5.79 -10.82 11.06
C ILE A 52 -5.20 -11.78 12.08
N ASP A 53 -4.06 -11.46 12.70
CA ASP A 53 -3.42 -12.31 13.70
C ASP A 53 -4.33 -12.56 14.92
N ALA A 54 -5.00 -11.53 15.39
CA ALA A 54 -5.95 -11.62 16.50
C ALA A 54 -7.14 -12.53 16.15
N GLU A 55 -7.68 -12.42 14.93
CA GLU A 55 -8.78 -13.24 14.45
C GLU A 55 -8.36 -14.69 14.25
N MET A 56 -7.19 -14.94 13.63
CA MET A 56 -6.63 -16.30 13.50
C MET A 56 -6.47 -16.97 14.87
N LYS A 57 -5.94 -16.22 15.85
CA LYS A 57 -5.82 -16.73 17.24
C LYS A 57 -7.18 -17.09 17.83
N ARG A 58 -8.21 -16.27 17.60
CA ARG A 58 -9.58 -16.52 18.06
C ARG A 58 -10.20 -17.74 17.38
N ALA A 59 -9.93 -17.93 16.10
CA ALA A 59 -10.39 -19.09 15.32
C ALA A 59 -9.55 -20.36 15.54
N GLY A 60 -8.50 -20.32 16.38
CA GLY A 60 -7.61 -21.45 16.60
C GLY A 60 -6.68 -21.77 15.42
N ILE A 61 -6.54 -20.84 14.47
CA ILE A 61 -5.68 -21.00 13.29
C ILE A 61 -4.26 -20.55 13.66
N ARG A 62 -3.27 -21.43 13.42
CA ARG A 62 -1.88 -21.13 13.73
C ARG A 62 -1.29 -20.19 12.66
N LYS A 63 -0.78 -19.03 13.09
CA LYS A 63 -0.02 -18.13 12.21
C LYS A 63 1.25 -18.81 11.71
N GLN A 64 1.44 -18.79 10.41
CA GLN A 64 2.68 -19.18 9.75
C GLN A 64 3.24 -17.96 8.99
N ALA A 65 4.52 -17.67 9.20
CA ALA A 65 5.19 -16.56 8.54
C ALA A 65 6.67 -16.85 8.35
N VAL A 66 7.28 -16.28 7.34
CA VAL A 66 8.71 -16.35 7.04
C VAL A 66 9.19 -14.95 6.62
N ASP A 67 10.28 -14.47 7.23
CA ASP A 67 10.86 -13.15 6.99
C ASP A 67 9.82 -12.00 7.00
N GLY A 68 8.78 -12.12 7.85
CA GLY A 68 7.69 -11.14 7.94
C GLY A 68 6.55 -11.34 6.92
N LEU A 69 6.71 -12.24 5.95
CA LEU A 69 5.68 -12.58 4.99
C LEU A 69 4.77 -13.69 5.55
N ARG A 70 3.45 -13.48 5.48
CA ARG A 70 2.46 -14.47 5.93
C ARG A 70 2.34 -15.59 4.90
N ILE A 71 2.52 -16.83 5.35
CA ILE A 71 2.11 -17.99 4.55
C ILE A 71 0.59 -18.08 4.67
N THR A 72 -0.09 -18.12 3.52
CA THR A 72 -1.55 -18.00 3.45
C THR A 72 -2.12 -19.26 2.81
N ASP A 73 -2.71 -20.14 3.63
CA ASP A 73 -3.58 -21.22 3.18
C ASP A 73 -5.03 -20.75 3.03
N GLU A 74 -5.94 -21.62 2.62
CA GLU A 74 -7.35 -21.28 2.42
C GLU A 74 -7.99 -20.72 3.69
N SER A 75 -7.74 -21.34 4.85
CA SER A 75 -8.31 -20.91 6.13
C SER A 75 -7.78 -19.54 6.56
N THR A 76 -6.51 -19.30 6.34
CA THR A 76 -5.86 -18.00 6.58
C THR A 76 -6.39 -16.93 5.64
N LEU A 77 -6.64 -17.27 4.36
CA LEU A 77 -7.20 -16.35 3.37
C LEU A 77 -8.63 -15.95 3.73
N GLU A 78 -9.48 -16.89 4.13
CA GLU A 78 -10.85 -16.59 4.59
C GLU A 78 -10.86 -15.60 5.76
N VAL A 79 -9.96 -15.79 6.74
CA VAL A 79 -9.80 -14.85 7.85
C VAL A 79 -9.33 -13.49 7.33
N ALA A 80 -8.35 -13.45 6.43
CA ALA A 80 -7.84 -12.20 5.87
C ALA A 80 -8.94 -11.42 5.12
N ILE A 81 -9.75 -12.09 4.30
CA ILE A 81 -10.88 -11.49 3.59
C ILE A 81 -11.90 -10.92 4.59
N SER A 82 -12.35 -11.73 5.56
CA SER A 82 -13.34 -11.31 6.55
C SER A 82 -12.88 -10.10 7.37
N VAL A 83 -11.60 -10.08 7.74
CA VAL A 83 -11.02 -8.99 8.53
C VAL A 83 -10.79 -7.76 7.67
N LEU A 84 -10.09 -7.88 6.56
CA LEU A 84 -9.69 -6.72 5.76
C LEU A 84 -10.87 -6.12 5.01
N ALA A 85 -11.57 -6.91 4.20
CA ALA A 85 -12.68 -6.41 3.37
C ALA A 85 -13.94 -6.14 4.22
N GLY A 86 -14.22 -6.96 5.21
CA GLY A 86 -15.38 -6.81 6.08
C GLY A 86 -15.15 -5.80 7.19
N ARG A 87 -14.40 -6.18 8.22
CA ARG A 87 -14.29 -5.41 9.47
C ARG A 87 -13.52 -4.11 9.32
N VAL A 88 -12.29 -4.17 8.81
CA VAL A 88 -11.38 -3.01 8.75
C VAL A 88 -11.86 -2.00 7.73
N ASN A 89 -12.11 -2.44 6.50
CA ASN A 89 -12.56 -1.58 5.41
C ASN A 89 -13.87 -0.87 5.75
N THR A 90 -14.90 -1.62 6.16
CA THR A 90 -16.21 -1.05 6.50
C THR A 90 -16.12 0.00 7.62
N ARG A 91 -15.30 -0.27 8.64
CA ARG A 91 -15.09 0.64 9.77
C ARG A 91 -14.37 1.92 9.34
N LEU A 92 -13.35 1.81 8.48
CA LEU A 92 -12.61 2.96 7.96
C LEU A 92 -13.49 3.80 7.03
N VAL A 93 -14.23 3.18 6.12
CA VAL A 93 -15.21 3.86 5.23
C VAL A 93 -16.23 4.64 6.04
N ALA A 94 -16.84 4.01 7.06
CA ALA A 94 -17.81 4.68 7.91
C ALA A 94 -17.21 5.90 8.64
N ALA A 95 -15.98 5.77 9.13
CA ALA A 95 -15.28 6.86 9.82
C ALA A 95 -14.95 8.04 8.89
N VAL A 96 -14.49 7.77 7.64
CA VAL A 96 -14.20 8.81 6.65
C VAL A 96 -15.47 9.52 6.19
N ASN A 97 -16.57 8.77 5.99
CA ASN A 97 -17.88 9.37 5.72
C ASN A 97 -18.35 10.26 6.88
N ALA A 98 -18.18 9.81 8.13
CA ALA A 98 -18.52 10.60 9.32
C ALA A 98 -17.65 11.86 9.48
N ALA A 99 -16.43 11.85 8.90
CA ALA A 99 -15.56 13.01 8.82
C ALA A 99 -15.93 13.99 7.68
N GLY A 100 -17.01 13.74 6.96
CA GLY A 100 -17.57 14.62 5.93
C GLY A 100 -17.05 14.37 4.52
N ARG A 101 -16.29 13.29 4.27
CA ARG A 101 -15.77 12.96 2.94
C ARG A 101 -16.44 11.69 2.40
N PRO A 102 -17.17 11.75 1.25
CA PRO A 102 -17.75 10.56 0.64
C PRO A 102 -16.68 9.51 0.31
N ALA A 103 -16.78 8.31 0.91
CA ALA A 103 -15.86 7.22 0.73
C ALA A 103 -16.58 5.95 0.27
N VAL A 104 -15.90 5.14 -0.55
CA VAL A 104 -16.37 3.86 -1.07
C VAL A 104 -15.36 2.78 -0.74
N GLY A 105 -15.83 1.70 -0.07
CA GLY A 105 -15.01 0.54 0.25
C GLY A 105 -14.94 -0.43 -0.91
N LEU A 106 -13.74 -0.88 -1.23
CA LEU A 106 -13.43 -1.83 -2.30
C LEU A 106 -12.39 -2.85 -1.83
N THR A 107 -12.28 -3.92 -2.59
CA THR A 107 -11.16 -4.86 -2.55
C THR A 107 -10.42 -4.83 -3.89
N GLY A 108 -9.27 -5.47 -3.98
CA GLY A 108 -8.59 -5.63 -5.26
C GLY A 108 -9.35 -6.52 -6.25
N ALA A 109 -10.34 -7.30 -5.79
CA ALA A 109 -11.19 -8.10 -6.68
C ALA A 109 -12.21 -7.27 -7.46
N ASP A 110 -12.61 -6.09 -6.94
CA ASP A 110 -13.60 -5.23 -7.58
C ASP A 110 -13.02 -4.65 -8.88
N ALA A 111 -13.61 -5.00 -10.01
CA ALA A 111 -13.15 -4.63 -11.35
C ALA A 111 -11.65 -4.94 -11.60
N GLU A 112 -11.12 -5.97 -10.96
CA GLU A 112 -9.73 -6.43 -11.07
C GLU A 112 -8.68 -5.34 -10.73
N ILE A 113 -9.04 -4.36 -9.87
CA ILE A 113 -8.13 -3.26 -9.50
C ILE A 113 -6.88 -3.74 -8.76
N GLY A 114 -6.93 -4.91 -8.14
CA GLY A 114 -5.81 -5.60 -7.51
C GLY A 114 -5.47 -6.91 -8.22
N LEU A 115 -5.48 -6.90 -9.57
CA LEU A 115 -5.06 -8.07 -10.34
C LEU A 115 -3.65 -8.50 -9.93
N ALA A 116 -3.49 -9.77 -9.64
CA ALA A 116 -2.24 -10.34 -9.14
C ALA A 116 -1.96 -11.70 -9.76
N GLU A 117 -0.70 -12.09 -9.75
CA GLU A 117 -0.28 -13.47 -9.98
C GLU A 117 0.07 -14.12 -8.65
N LEU A 118 -0.05 -15.45 -8.56
CA LEU A 118 0.43 -16.15 -7.36
C LEU A 118 1.93 -15.91 -7.19
N ALA A 119 2.31 -15.50 -5.98
CA ALA A 119 3.71 -15.22 -5.66
C ALA A 119 4.58 -16.46 -5.93
N PRO A 120 5.73 -16.29 -6.61
CA PRO A 120 6.66 -17.39 -6.83
C PRO A 120 7.21 -17.91 -5.49
N PRO A 121 7.82 -19.10 -5.46
CA PRO A 121 8.49 -19.61 -4.27
C PRO A 121 9.50 -18.60 -3.74
N TYR A 122 9.34 -18.21 -2.48
CA TYR A 122 10.16 -17.21 -1.80
C TYR A 122 11.46 -17.80 -1.30
N ARG A 123 12.60 -17.18 -1.61
CA ARG A 123 13.89 -17.53 -1.01
C ARG A 123 14.09 -16.75 0.27
N THR A 124 14.12 -17.44 1.39
CA THR A 124 14.30 -16.84 2.73
C THR A 124 15.71 -16.28 2.93
N ASN A 125 15.86 -15.40 3.91
CA ASN A 125 17.18 -14.88 4.33
C ASN A 125 18.13 -16.01 4.76
N ALA A 126 17.62 -17.14 5.21
CA ALA A 126 18.39 -18.34 5.53
C ALA A 126 18.70 -19.23 4.30
N GLY A 127 18.29 -18.83 3.10
CA GLY A 127 18.55 -19.55 1.84
C GLY A 127 17.55 -20.66 1.49
N HIS A 128 16.56 -20.93 2.33
CA HIS A 128 15.51 -21.91 2.05
C HIS A 128 14.49 -21.40 1.04
N VAL A 129 13.87 -22.30 0.29
CA VAL A 129 12.77 -21.97 -0.65
C VAL A 129 11.45 -22.38 -0.03
N VAL A 130 10.52 -21.42 0.12
CA VAL A 130 9.21 -21.62 0.75
C VAL A 130 8.10 -21.14 -0.19
N LYS A 131 7.03 -21.93 -0.33
CA LYS A 131 5.80 -21.48 -1.00
C LYS A 131 4.97 -20.67 -0.01
N LEU A 132 4.54 -19.48 -0.43
CA LEU A 132 3.72 -18.60 0.40
C LEU A 132 2.22 -18.95 0.35
N GLY A 133 1.81 -19.89 -0.51
CA GLY A 133 0.41 -20.28 -0.68
C GLY A 133 -0.39 -19.27 -1.48
N LEU A 134 -1.56 -18.88 -0.99
CA LEU A 134 -2.48 -17.94 -1.64
C LEU A 134 -2.06 -16.47 -1.39
N VAL A 135 -0.81 -16.18 -1.67
CA VAL A 135 -0.25 -14.81 -1.68
C VAL A 135 -0.11 -14.37 -3.12
N GLY A 136 -0.52 -13.13 -3.40
CA GLY A 136 -0.45 -12.53 -4.73
C GLY A 136 0.57 -11.40 -4.82
N ASP A 137 1.27 -11.37 -5.95
CA ASP A 137 2.09 -10.24 -6.38
C ASP A 137 1.28 -9.40 -7.39
N PRO A 138 1.01 -8.11 -7.11
CA PRO A 138 0.26 -7.26 -8.02
C PRO A 138 0.95 -7.13 -9.38
N VAL A 139 0.16 -7.16 -10.45
CA VAL A 139 0.68 -7.01 -11.82
C VAL A 139 0.31 -5.66 -12.42
N ALA A 140 1.16 -5.18 -13.33
CA ALA A 140 0.87 -3.97 -14.08
C ALA A 140 -0.33 -4.17 -15.00
N THR A 141 -1.25 -3.22 -14.96
CA THR A 141 -2.45 -3.18 -15.81
C THR A 141 -2.60 -1.80 -16.45
N ALA A 142 -3.55 -1.68 -17.37
CA ALA A 142 -3.99 -0.37 -17.84
C ALA A 142 -4.62 0.43 -16.68
N PRO A 143 -4.72 1.77 -16.79
CA PRO A 143 -5.37 2.60 -15.79
C PRO A 143 -6.78 2.10 -15.45
N HIS A 144 -7.09 2.03 -14.16
CA HIS A 144 -8.37 1.49 -13.67
C HIS A 144 -9.50 2.49 -13.83
N LYS A 145 -10.37 2.27 -14.80
CA LYS A 145 -11.54 3.13 -15.06
C LYS A 145 -12.39 3.35 -13.82
N LEU A 146 -12.63 2.30 -13.02
CA LEU A 146 -13.44 2.40 -11.80
C LEU A 146 -12.84 3.43 -10.82
N LEU A 147 -11.55 3.32 -10.50
CA LEU A 147 -10.90 4.24 -9.56
C LEU A 147 -10.88 5.67 -10.10
N SER A 148 -10.53 5.85 -11.38
CA SER A 148 -10.56 7.17 -12.04
C SER A 148 -11.95 7.78 -11.99
N GLN A 149 -13.00 7.03 -12.29
CA GLN A 149 -14.39 7.52 -12.22
C GLN A 149 -14.80 7.91 -10.80
N LEU A 150 -14.44 7.11 -9.79
CA LEU A 150 -14.78 7.40 -8.40
C LEU A 150 -14.10 8.68 -7.90
N VAL A 151 -12.81 8.86 -8.15
CA VAL A 151 -12.11 10.08 -7.71
C VAL A 151 -12.60 11.32 -8.45
N HIS A 152 -12.92 11.22 -9.76
CA HIS A 152 -13.51 12.33 -10.52
C HIS A 152 -14.93 12.68 -10.05
N ALA A 153 -15.69 11.69 -9.61
CA ALA A 153 -17.01 11.90 -9.02
C ALA A 153 -16.97 12.43 -7.56
N GLY A 154 -15.76 12.67 -7.02
CA GLY A 154 -15.56 13.21 -5.68
C GLY A 154 -15.59 12.18 -4.55
N TYR A 155 -15.57 10.89 -4.87
CA TYR A 155 -15.44 9.83 -3.87
C TYR A 155 -13.98 9.55 -3.52
N THR A 156 -13.76 9.04 -2.32
CA THR A 156 -12.47 8.50 -1.86
C THR A 156 -12.54 6.97 -1.83
N PRO A 157 -11.96 6.26 -2.83
CA PRO A 157 -11.86 4.81 -2.78
C PRO A 157 -10.96 4.34 -1.64
N ILE A 158 -11.42 3.38 -0.83
CA ILE A 158 -10.69 2.75 0.26
C ILE A 158 -10.58 1.26 -0.03
N ILE A 159 -9.38 0.78 -0.31
CA ILE A 159 -9.11 -0.54 -0.87
C ILE A 159 -8.48 -1.45 0.17
N ALA A 160 -9.16 -2.56 0.48
CA ALA A 160 -8.57 -3.64 1.27
C ALA A 160 -7.58 -4.44 0.42
N SER A 161 -6.45 -4.85 1.01
CA SER A 161 -5.37 -5.55 0.29
C SER A 161 -5.66 -7.03 0.04
N ILE A 162 -6.81 -7.31 -0.59
CA ILE A 162 -7.21 -8.60 -1.15
C ILE A 162 -7.19 -8.45 -2.66
N GLY A 163 -6.39 -9.25 -3.33
CA GLY A 163 -6.29 -9.28 -4.80
C GLY A 163 -7.06 -10.44 -5.42
N VAL A 164 -7.01 -10.51 -6.75
CA VAL A 164 -7.61 -11.57 -7.53
C VAL A 164 -6.69 -11.97 -8.69
N THR A 165 -6.62 -13.24 -9.00
CA THR A 165 -5.92 -13.74 -10.20
C THR A 165 -6.86 -13.73 -11.42
N ARG A 166 -6.31 -13.89 -12.62
CA ARG A 166 -7.11 -13.88 -13.88
C ARG A 166 -8.17 -14.98 -13.94
N ASP A 167 -7.99 -16.07 -13.22
CA ASP A 167 -8.93 -17.19 -13.10
C ASP A 167 -9.92 -17.04 -11.95
N GLY A 168 -9.90 -15.87 -11.25
CA GLY A 168 -10.85 -15.53 -10.21
C GLY A 168 -10.47 -16.02 -8.81
N GLN A 169 -9.27 -16.59 -8.62
CA GLN A 169 -8.78 -16.96 -7.28
C GLN A 169 -8.46 -15.72 -6.46
N LEU A 170 -9.07 -15.59 -5.29
CA LEU A 170 -8.71 -14.54 -4.34
C LEU A 170 -7.34 -14.83 -3.71
N VAL A 171 -6.58 -13.77 -3.47
CA VAL A 171 -5.24 -13.84 -2.90
C VAL A 171 -5.01 -12.74 -1.86
N ASN A 172 -4.21 -13.05 -0.86
CA ASN A 172 -3.72 -12.08 0.11
C ASN A 172 -2.57 -11.30 -0.52
N VAL A 173 -2.69 -9.97 -0.59
CA VAL A 173 -1.68 -9.10 -1.20
C VAL A 173 -1.04 -8.21 -0.16
N ASN A 174 0.27 -7.99 -0.25
CA ASN A 174 0.93 -6.99 0.58
C ASN A 174 0.39 -5.60 0.26
N ALA A 175 -0.10 -4.87 1.27
CA ALA A 175 -0.72 -3.57 1.08
C ALA A 175 0.25 -2.49 0.54
N ASP A 176 1.55 -2.57 0.87
CA ASP A 176 2.58 -1.67 0.32
C ASP A 176 2.77 -1.94 -1.18
N ALA A 177 2.80 -3.23 -1.58
CA ALA A 177 2.93 -3.63 -2.97
C ALA A 177 1.69 -3.27 -3.80
N LEU A 178 0.48 -3.50 -3.25
CA LEU A 178 -0.76 -3.10 -3.92
C LEU A 178 -0.83 -1.59 -4.12
N ALA A 179 -0.52 -0.80 -3.09
CA ALA A 179 -0.52 0.66 -3.18
C ALA A 179 0.50 1.18 -4.20
N ALA A 180 1.69 0.60 -4.23
CA ALA A 180 2.73 0.95 -5.21
C ALA A 180 2.25 0.67 -6.65
N GLN A 181 1.67 -0.52 -6.89
CA GLN A 181 1.18 -0.88 -8.21
C GLN A 181 -0.01 0.00 -8.64
N LEU A 182 -0.94 0.29 -7.72
CA LEU A 182 -2.04 1.21 -8.01
C LEU A 182 -1.57 2.62 -8.31
N ALA A 183 -0.55 3.12 -7.60
CA ALA A 183 0.04 4.42 -7.89
C ALA A 183 0.64 4.48 -9.31
N VAL A 184 1.31 3.42 -9.74
CA VAL A 184 1.83 3.30 -11.11
C VAL A 184 0.69 3.24 -12.13
N ASN A 185 -0.29 2.36 -11.92
CA ASN A 185 -1.41 2.16 -12.85
C ASN A 185 -2.32 3.40 -13.00
N LEU A 186 -2.40 4.23 -11.96
CA LEU A 186 -3.18 5.47 -11.96
C LEU A 186 -2.38 6.70 -12.41
N HIS A 187 -1.12 6.53 -12.77
CA HIS A 187 -0.19 7.65 -13.02
C HIS A 187 -0.20 8.68 -11.88
N ALA A 188 -0.28 8.18 -10.64
CA ALA A 188 -0.37 9.03 -9.47
C ALA A 188 0.87 9.92 -9.34
N THR A 189 0.67 11.17 -8.94
CA THR A 189 1.78 12.11 -8.71
C THR A 189 2.47 11.84 -7.37
N THR A 190 1.76 11.20 -6.44
CA THR A 190 2.30 10.91 -5.11
C THR A 190 1.86 9.54 -4.60
N LEU A 191 2.82 8.76 -4.11
CA LEU A 191 2.59 7.63 -3.23
C LEU A 191 3.10 7.96 -1.82
N MET A 192 2.21 7.90 -0.85
CA MET A 192 2.54 8.13 0.55
C MET A 192 2.31 6.86 1.37
N VAL A 193 3.38 6.31 1.94
CA VAL A 193 3.32 5.13 2.81
C VAL A 193 3.32 5.60 4.26
N VAL A 194 2.16 5.47 4.91
CA VAL A 194 1.93 5.93 6.27
C VAL A 194 2.00 4.75 7.24
N GLY A 195 2.89 4.85 8.20
CA GLY A 195 3.11 3.83 9.24
C GLY A 195 3.34 4.44 10.61
N THR A 196 3.94 3.66 11.51
CA THR A 196 4.24 4.08 12.89
C THR A 196 5.72 4.43 13.11
N THR A 197 6.48 4.58 12.03
CA THR A 197 7.89 4.99 12.09
C THR A 197 8.06 6.36 11.46
N ALA A 198 9.01 7.14 11.99
CA ALA A 198 9.29 8.50 11.52
C ALA A 198 9.90 8.58 10.11
N GLY A 199 9.84 7.52 9.35
CA GLY A 199 10.48 7.33 8.05
C GLY A 199 11.50 6.19 8.10
N VAL A 200 12.51 6.24 7.26
CA VAL A 200 13.68 5.35 7.30
C VAL A 200 14.65 5.87 8.35
N LEU A 201 15.04 5.02 9.28
CA LEU A 201 15.96 5.39 10.36
C LEU A 201 17.39 4.91 10.03
N ASP A 202 18.36 5.72 10.42
CA ASP A 202 19.77 5.34 10.42
C ASP A 202 20.13 4.46 11.63
N ILE A 203 21.42 4.13 11.79
CA ILE A 203 21.92 3.31 12.90
C ILE A 203 21.74 4.01 14.26
N ASP A 204 21.69 5.34 14.30
CA ASP A 204 21.46 6.14 15.49
C ASP A 204 19.97 6.38 15.77
N GLN A 205 19.06 5.69 15.05
CA GLN A 205 17.61 5.84 15.12
C GLN A 205 17.10 7.25 14.74
N ARG A 206 17.86 7.97 13.92
CA ARG A 206 17.46 9.27 13.38
C ARG A 206 16.80 9.08 12.03
N SER A 207 15.71 9.80 11.76
CA SER A 207 15.03 9.76 10.48
C SER A 207 15.90 10.38 9.39
N LEU A 208 16.10 9.62 8.30
CA LEU A 208 16.75 10.11 7.10
C LEU A 208 15.74 10.89 6.27
N PRO A 209 16.01 12.15 5.92
CA PRO A 209 15.06 12.96 5.15
C PRO A 209 14.88 12.47 3.70
N ARG A 210 15.91 11.77 3.17
CA ARG A 210 15.94 11.22 1.81
C ARG A 210 16.81 9.98 1.77
N VAL A 211 16.42 8.99 0.95
CA VAL A 211 17.23 7.79 0.66
C VAL A 211 17.19 7.49 -0.83
N ASN A 212 18.33 7.09 -1.39
CA ASN A 212 18.48 6.59 -2.75
C ASN A 212 18.73 5.08 -2.75
N ASP A 213 18.96 4.50 -3.93
CA ASP A 213 19.20 3.05 -4.07
C ASP A 213 20.45 2.59 -3.29
N GLU A 214 21.53 3.35 -3.33
CA GLU A 214 22.79 3.04 -2.61
C GLU A 214 22.59 3.08 -1.09
N ASP A 215 21.85 4.08 -0.60
CA ASP A 215 21.50 4.18 0.82
C ASP A 215 20.68 2.98 1.28
N ILE A 216 19.69 2.55 0.49
CA ILE A 216 18.83 1.39 0.79
C ILE A 216 19.69 0.13 0.86
N GLU A 217 20.56 -0.11 -0.14
CA GLU A 217 21.44 -1.28 -0.17
C GLU A 217 22.40 -1.30 1.02
N ARG A 218 22.97 -0.16 1.38
CA ARG A 218 23.84 -0.02 2.54
C ARG A 218 23.10 -0.32 3.85
N LEU A 219 21.87 0.20 4.03
CA LEU A 219 21.08 -0.01 5.24
C LEU A 219 20.64 -1.48 5.39
N VAL A 220 20.32 -2.14 4.27
CA VAL A 220 20.01 -3.59 4.23
C VAL A 220 21.26 -4.41 4.57
N ALA A 221 22.38 -4.17 3.90
CA ALA A 221 23.62 -4.92 4.10
C ALA A 221 24.13 -4.84 5.54
N ASN A 222 23.96 -3.68 6.18
CA ASN A 222 24.36 -3.46 7.58
C ASN A 222 23.32 -3.93 8.61
N GLY A 223 22.18 -4.50 8.19
CA GLY A 223 21.14 -4.99 9.09
C GLY A 223 20.46 -3.88 9.93
N VAL A 224 20.55 -2.61 9.48
CA VAL A 224 20.00 -1.45 10.21
C VAL A 224 18.46 -1.42 10.17
N ILE A 225 17.89 -1.86 9.05
CA ILE A 225 16.45 -1.84 8.82
C ILE A 225 15.81 -3.22 8.98
N SER A 226 14.61 -3.25 9.56
CA SER A 226 13.83 -4.47 9.76
C SER A 226 13.29 -5.03 8.43
N ALA A 227 12.94 -6.33 8.41
CA ALA A 227 12.32 -6.96 7.26
C ALA A 227 11.05 -6.23 6.77
N GLY A 228 10.24 -5.71 7.69
CA GLY A 228 9.05 -4.92 7.35
C GLY A 228 9.39 -3.59 6.64
N MET A 229 10.51 -2.94 7.02
CA MET A 229 10.98 -1.73 6.33
C MET A 229 11.58 -2.07 4.97
N VAL A 230 12.29 -3.20 4.84
CA VAL A 230 12.79 -3.70 3.55
C VAL A 230 11.65 -3.87 2.56
N ALA A 231 10.55 -4.53 2.96
CA ALA A 231 9.37 -4.72 2.11
C ALA A 231 8.75 -3.38 1.68
N LYS A 232 8.65 -2.40 2.60
CA LYS A 232 8.16 -1.05 2.28
C LYS A 232 9.04 -0.35 1.24
N LEU A 233 10.35 -0.37 1.46
CA LEU A 233 11.32 0.25 0.53
C LEU A 233 11.31 -0.41 -0.84
N THR A 234 11.16 -1.74 -0.91
CA THR A 234 11.01 -2.46 -2.18
C THR A 234 9.80 -1.97 -2.95
N SER A 235 8.64 -1.82 -2.29
CA SER A 235 7.42 -1.29 -2.91
C SER A 235 7.57 0.16 -3.34
N CYS A 236 8.19 0.99 -2.50
CA CYS A 236 8.47 2.39 -2.83
C CYS A 236 9.41 2.55 -4.04
N ARG A 237 10.46 1.73 -4.12
CA ARG A 237 11.36 1.68 -5.30
C ARG A 237 10.60 1.29 -6.56
N ALA A 238 9.76 0.26 -6.48
CA ALA A 238 8.94 -0.17 -7.62
C ALA A 238 8.02 0.96 -8.12
N ALA A 239 7.39 1.71 -7.22
CA ALA A 239 6.58 2.87 -7.59
C ALA A 239 7.40 3.97 -8.28
N ARG A 240 8.59 4.30 -7.73
CA ARG A 240 9.50 5.29 -8.35
C ARG A 240 9.95 4.85 -9.75
N GLN A 241 10.38 3.60 -9.88
CA GLN A 241 10.78 3.00 -11.16
C GLN A 241 9.62 2.95 -12.17
N GLY A 242 8.39 2.76 -11.67
CA GLY A 242 7.15 2.81 -12.45
C GLY A 242 6.67 4.22 -12.83
N GLY A 243 7.43 5.28 -12.46
CA GLY A 243 7.16 6.65 -12.89
C GLY A 243 6.42 7.53 -11.88
N VAL A 244 6.14 7.08 -10.65
CA VAL A 244 5.53 7.93 -9.61
C VAL A 244 6.56 8.99 -9.15
N PRO A 245 6.32 10.29 -9.38
CA PRO A 245 7.34 11.31 -9.14
C PRO A 245 7.64 11.55 -7.65
N ASN A 246 6.65 11.42 -6.77
CA ASN A 246 6.83 11.67 -5.35
C ASN A 246 6.48 10.40 -4.56
N VAL A 247 7.47 9.81 -3.89
CA VAL A 247 7.26 8.65 -3.02
C VAL A 247 7.84 8.94 -1.64
N ARG A 248 7.03 8.77 -0.59
CA ARG A 248 7.41 9.14 0.80
C ARG A 248 6.95 8.09 1.79
N ILE A 249 7.74 7.91 2.85
CA ILE A 249 7.36 7.14 4.04
C ILE A 249 7.23 8.13 5.20
N ILE A 250 6.07 8.15 5.87
CA ILE A 250 5.78 9.10 6.95
C ILE A 250 5.23 8.41 8.20
N ASP A 251 5.37 9.11 9.34
CA ASP A 251 4.73 8.74 10.60
C ASP A 251 3.28 9.25 10.65
N GLY A 252 2.34 8.34 10.79
CA GLY A 252 0.92 8.66 10.92
C GLY A 252 0.38 8.65 12.36
N ARG A 253 1.22 8.53 13.38
CA ARG A 253 0.76 8.42 14.77
C ARG A 253 0.15 9.72 15.32
N THR A 254 0.60 10.87 14.86
CA THR A 254 0.09 12.17 15.32
C THR A 254 -0.81 12.84 14.29
N SER A 255 -0.40 12.87 13.02
CA SER A 255 -1.17 13.42 11.90
C SER A 255 -0.66 12.88 10.58
N ILE A 256 -1.53 12.86 9.56
CA ILE A 256 -1.16 12.57 8.17
C ILE A 256 -1.13 13.90 7.41
N ASP A 257 0.05 14.53 7.39
CA ASP A 257 0.24 15.78 6.65
C ASP A 257 0.76 15.50 5.24
N VAL A 258 -0.15 15.58 4.27
CA VAL A 258 0.17 15.29 2.86
C VAL A 258 1.04 16.36 2.21
N ASN A 259 1.04 17.58 2.74
CA ASN A 259 1.82 18.73 2.26
C ASN A 259 3.10 18.97 3.07
N GLY A 260 3.21 18.31 4.23
CA GLY A 260 4.34 18.51 5.15
C GLY A 260 5.66 17.92 4.67
N GLY A 261 6.75 18.45 5.18
CA GLY A 261 8.11 18.02 4.88
C GLY A 261 8.62 16.84 5.71
N THR A 262 7.77 16.19 6.53
CA THR A 262 8.18 15.12 7.46
C THR A 262 8.33 13.77 6.77
N GLY A 263 9.13 12.88 7.38
CA GLY A 263 9.37 11.53 6.88
C GLY A 263 10.55 11.43 5.91
N THR A 264 10.62 10.33 5.16
CA THR A 264 11.69 10.03 4.22
C THR A 264 11.19 10.07 2.78
N ILE A 265 11.83 10.86 1.94
CA ILE A 265 11.63 10.87 0.48
C ILE A 265 12.45 9.72 -0.12
N ILE A 266 11.81 8.94 -1.00
CA ILE A 266 12.47 7.87 -1.76
C ILE A 266 12.90 8.45 -3.10
N ASP A 267 14.21 8.57 -3.30
CA ASP A 267 14.83 9.21 -4.46
C ASP A 267 15.63 8.20 -5.29
N THR A 268 14.95 7.17 -5.74
CA THR A 268 15.53 6.13 -6.58
C THR A 268 15.42 6.48 -8.05
N ALA A 269 16.32 5.97 -8.89
CA ALA A 269 16.33 6.25 -10.31
C ALA A 269 15.03 5.79 -10.98
N THR A 270 14.41 6.68 -11.76
CA THR A 270 13.30 6.31 -12.64
C THR A 270 13.84 5.54 -13.84
N VAL A 271 13.31 4.34 -14.09
CA VAL A 271 13.62 3.60 -15.32
C VAL A 271 12.82 4.24 -16.46
N VAL A 272 13.48 5.05 -17.29
CA VAL A 272 12.87 5.58 -18.52
C VAL A 272 12.72 4.41 -19.50
N PRO A 273 11.49 4.09 -19.96
CA PRO A 273 11.28 3.03 -20.95
C PRO A 273 12.12 3.30 -22.21
N GLU A 274 12.76 2.26 -22.75
CA GLU A 274 13.64 2.39 -23.95
C GLU A 274 12.96 3.04 -25.17
N LYS A 275 11.64 3.05 -25.24
CA LYS A 275 10.88 3.69 -26.33
C LYS A 275 11.00 5.21 -26.39
N GLU A 276 11.37 5.90 -25.30
CA GLU A 276 11.59 7.36 -25.33
C GLU A 276 13.04 7.75 -25.65
N LYS A 277 14.00 6.84 -25.45
CA LYS A 277 15.41 7.10 -25.83
C LYS A 277 15.65 7.17 -27.34
N ALA A 278 14.71 6.70 -28.14
CA ALA A 278 14.81 6.73 -29.62
C ALA A 278 14.30 8.03 -30.27
N LYS A 279 13.87 9.03 -29.48
CA LYS A 279 13.35 10.32 -29.98
C LYS A 279 14.18 11.53 -29.55
N LEU A 280 15.34 11.32 -28.93
CA LEU A 280 16.36 12.34 -28.68
C LEU A 280 17.63 12.06 -29.53
#